data_6d77d1b8b5df06b4ee56dcf58da3419c
#
_entry.id   6d77d1b8b5df06b4ee56dcf58da3419c
#
_cell.length_a   1.000
_cell.length_b   1.000
_cell.length_c   1.000
_cell.angle_alpha   90.00
_cell.angle_beta   90.00
_cell.angle_gamma   90.00
#
_symmetry.space_group_name_H-M   'P 1'
#
loop_
_entity.id
_entity.type
_entity.pdbx_description
1 polymer ?
#
loop_
_entity_poly.entity_id
_entity_poly.type
_entity_poly.pdbx_seq_one_letter_code
_entity_poly.pdbx_strand_id
1 'polypeptide(L)'
;QPGGALFLPSVKAGDLDPAKFPEVPKVEAKMWGAEEYPLALSSMGTNLYVAEMAKEGNVKCLFFYNSNMAAGYSNPAQLAEDFANLDLMVVVDVQMSETAMLADYVLPECSYLERRELPEFVGGRVPVVSLRDQVLEVIHPNTRPADVIFTQLAEACGVGQYFPFTVDELADAQLRSVGTSLDELRQVGTISFPEKAYTYGKVPEWKTPTGKIQFVSEACEAAGLSACPVWVEPQVMPNETVGEFRLIGGKQAIHTHTQTANCEPLMDITKSYGLDRIWINAEVAERLGIADGDEVVLSNTMAEGPIKVKVT
;
A
#
# COMPACT_ATOMS: atom_id res chain seq x y z
N GLN A 1 -26.68 2.23 13.61
CA GLN A 1 -27.12 1.35 14.71
C GLN A 1 -25.90 0.83 15.45
N PRO A 2 -25.93 0.70 16.82
CA PRO A 2 -24.86 0.07 17.56
C PRO A 2 -24.58 -1.33 17.04
N GLY A 3 -23.31 -1.63 16.70
CA GLY A 3 -22.89 -2.93 16.16
C GLY A 3 -22.94 -3.08 14.65
N GLY A 4 -23.42 -2.09 13.90
CA GLY A 4 -23.37 -2.10 12.44
C GLY A 4 -21.97 -1.84 11.89
N ALA A 5 -21.30 -0.81 12.39
CA ALA A 5 -19.88 -0.57 12.17
C ALA A 5 -19.18 -0.50 13.53
N LEU A 6 -18.07 -1.19 13.68
CA LEU A 6 -17.30 -1.23 14.92
C LEU A 6 -16.07 -0.33 14.79
N PHE A 7 -15.95 0.66 15.67
CA PHE A 7 -14.74 1.44 15.87
C PHE A 7 -13.89 0.72 16.91
N LEU A 8 -13.06 -0.17 16.42
CA LEU A 8 -12.28 -1.04 17.29
C LEU A 8 -11.17 -0.24 17.99
N PRO A 9 -10.97 -0.46 19.29
CA PRO A 9 -9.89 0.17 20.01
C PRO A 9 -8.53 -0.29 19.48
N SER A 10 -7.54 0.57 19.63
CA SER A 10 -6.15 0.26 19.34
C SER A 10 -5.26 0.73 20.49
N VAL A 11 -4.09 0.12 20.60
CA VAL A 11 -2.98 0.59 21.43
C VAL A 11 -1.94 1.18 20.49
N LYS A 12 -1.25 2.21 20.92
CA LYS A 12 -0.12 2.81 20.21
C LYS A 12 1.02 2.98 21.18
N ALA A 13 2.23 2.88 20.70
CA ALA A 13 3.39 3.27 21.49
C ALA A 13 3.24 4.72 21.96
N GLY A 14 3.67 4.99 23.18
CA GLY A 14 3.74 6.33 23.73
C GLY A 14 4.95 7.12 23.18
N ASP A 15 5.09 8.34 23.67
CA ASP A 15 6.24 9.19 23.32
C ASP A 15 7.54 8.55 23.82
N LEU A 16 8.55 8.57 22.99
CA LEU A 16 9.87 8.04 23.29
C LEU A 16 10.81 9.18 23.77
N ASP A 17 11.85 8.81 24.51
CA ASP A 17 12.85 9.74 24.97
C ASP A 17 13.62 10.35 23.77
N PRO A 18 13.47 11.65 23.45
CA PRO A 18 14.11 12.25 22.29
C PRO A 18 15.63 12.32 22.38
N ALA A 19 16.21 12.14 23.58
CA ALA A 19 17.66 12.07 23.73
C ALA A 19 18.23 10.74 23.23
N LYS A 20 17.41 9.68 23.20
CA LYS A 20 17.78 8.35 22.68
C LYS A 20 17.22 8.09 21.29
N PHE A 21 16.06 8.63 21.00
CA PHE A 21 15.32 8.47 19.75
C PHE A 21 15.03 9.86 19.17
N PRO A 22 16.04 10.53 18.58
CA PRO A 22 15.89 11.89 18.11
C PRO A 22 14.87 11.97 16.97
N GLU A 23 14.02 13.00 17.02
CA GLU A 23 13.11 13.29 15.92
C GLU A 23 13.86 13.84 14.71
N VAL A 24 13.51 13.33 13.54
CA VAL A 24 14.00 13.90 12.28
C VAL A 24 13.36 15.28 12.09
N PRO A 25 14.13 16.32 11.68
CA PRO A 25 13.59 17.65 11.41
C PRO A 25 12.46 17.57 10.39
N LYS A 26 11.34 18.22 10.72
CA LYS A 26 10.22 18.35 9.78
C LYS A 26 10.59 19.29 8.65
N VAL A 27 10.41 18.84 7.43
CA VAL A 27 10.56 19.69 6.25
C VAL A 27 9.17 20.27 5.94
N GLU A 28 9.11 21.62 5.81
CA GLU A 28 7.93 22.27 5.25
C GLU A 28 7.92 22.05 3.74
N ALA A 29 7.19 21.02 3.32
CA ALA A 29 7.01 20.72 1.91
C ALA A 29 5.57 21.01 1.48
N LYS A 30 5.43 21.59 0.29
CA LYS A 30 4.10 21.72 -0.35
C LYS A 30 3.59 20.31 -0.68
N MET A 31 2.32 20.04 -0.35
CA MET A 31 1.67 18.81 -0.80
C MET A 31 1.40 18.91 -2.31
N TRP A 32 1.95 17.97 -3.06
CA TRP A 32 1.74 17.93 -4.50
C TRP A 32 0.30 17.55 -4.85
N GLY A 33 -0.26 18.23 -5.84
CA GLY A 33 -1.64 18.04 -6.27
C GLY A 33 -2.70 18.60 -5.29
N ALA A 34 -2.31 19.30 -4.21
CA ALA A 34 -3.26 19.82 -3.23
C ALA A 34 -4.12 20.98 -3.76
N GLU A 35 -3.62 21.71 -4.74
CA GLU A 35 -4.39 22.81 -5.38
C GLU A 35 -5.43 22.24 -6.35
N GLU A 36 -5.05 21.22 -7.13
CA GLU A 36 -5.90 20.54 -8.10
C GLU A 36 -6.88 19.58 -7.42
N TYR A 37 -6.45 18.97 -6.31
CA TYR A 37 -7.20 17.98 -5.55
C TYR A 37 -7.32 18.38 -4.07
N PRO A 38 -8.03 19.47 -3.76
CA PRO A 38 -8.07 20.04 -2.40
C PRO A 38 -8.70 19.11 -1.36
N LEU A 39 -9.40 18.06 -1.79
CA LEU A 39 -10.00 17.05 -0.91
C LEU A 39 -9.16 15.77 -0.81
N ALA A 40 -7.95 15.76 -1.37
CA ALA A 40 -7.05 14.62 -1.18
C ALA A 40 -6.75 14.43 0.31
N LEU A 41 -7.06 13.24 0.82
CA LEU A 41 -6.96 12.93 2.25
C LEU A 41 -5.53 12.61 2.71
N SER A 42 -4.59 12.52 1.78
CA SER A 42 -3.20 12.21 2.10
C SER A 42 -2.46 13.47 2.52
N SER A 43 -1.86 13.45 3.70
CA SER A 43 -0.94 14.50 4.16
C SER A 43 0.37 14.55 3.38
N MET A 44 0.63 13.55 2.52
CA MET A 44 1.83 13.43 1.69
C MET A 44 1.59 13.76 0.21
N GLY A 45 0.41 14.27 -0.13
CA GLY A 45 0.01 14.58 -1.50
C GLY A 45 -0.62 13.38 -2.22
N THR A 46 -0.85 13.53 -3.51
CA THR A 46 -1.45 12.50 -4.36
C THR A 46 -0.36 11.65 -5.00
N ASN A 47 -0.28 10.37 -4.67
CA ASN A 47 0.78 9.47 -5.15
C ASN A 47 0.89 9.41 -6.68
N LEU A 48 -0.24 9.55 -7.40
CA LEU A 48 -0.23 9.54 -8.87
C LEU A 48 0.47 10.76 -9.47
N TYR A 49 0.58 11.85 -8.71
CA TYR A 49 1.22 13.09 -9.14
C TYR A 49 2.75 12.96 -9.24
N VAL A 50 3.34 11.94 -8.62
CA VAL A 50 4.80 11.78 -8.62
C VAL A 50 5.38 11.54 -10.02
N ALA A 51 4.65 10.86 -10.89
CA ALA A 51 5.06 10.64 -12.27
C ALA A 51 5.11 11.95 -13.06
N GLU A 52 4.05 12.79 -12.92
CA GLU A 52 4.00 14.10 -13.55
C GLU A 52 5.08 15.03 -13.01
N MET A 53 5.34 15.02 -11.71
CA MET A 53 6.43 15.79 -11.09
C MET A 53 7.81 15.34 -11.57
N ALA A 54 8.01 14.04 -11.82
CA ALA A 54 9.25 13.53 -12.43
C ALA A 54 9.39 14.02 -13.87
N LYS A 55 8.33 13.91 -14.67
CA LYS A 55 8.28 14.41 -16.04
C LYS A 55 8.61 15.91 -16.16
N GLU A 56 8.08 16.71 -15.24
CA GLU A 56 8.33 18.17 -15.19
C GLU A 56 9.69 18.53 -14.60
N GLY A 57 10.45 17.57 -14.09
CA GLY A 57 11.75 17.78 -13.43
C GLY A 57 11.66 18.43 -12.04
N ASN A 58 10.49 18.43 -11.44
CA ASN A 58 10.27 18.93 -10.08
C ASN A 58 10.73 17.92 -9.01
N VAL A 59 10.72 16.63 -9.36
CA VAL A 59 11.33 15.56 -8.57
C VAL A 59 12.59 15.10 -9.28
N LYS A 60 13.71 15.09 -8.55
CA LYS A 60 15.02 14.71 -9.06
C LYS A 60 15.45 13.32 -8.65
N CYS A 61 15.02 12.89 -7.48
CA CYS A 61 15.36 11.59 -6.93
C CYS A 61 14.09 10.93 -6.37
N LEU A 62 13.89 9.66 -6.72
CA LEU A 62 12.88 8.80 -6.11
C LEU A 62 13.54 7.61 -5.43
N PHE A 63 13.07 7.34 -4.22
CA PHE A 63 13.47 6.20 -3.44
C PHE A 63 12.23 5.33 -3.16
N PHE A 64 12.21 4.12 -3.69
CA PHE A 64 11.12 3.16 -3.49
C PHE A 64 11.55 2.12 -2.46
N TYR A 65 10.67 1.86 -1.51
CA TYR A 65 10.82 0.79 -0.55
C TYR A 65 9.59 -0.11 -0.56
N ASN A 66 9.78 -1.39 -0.90
CA ASN A 66 8.71 -2.39 -0.97
C ASN A 66 7.47 -1.91 -1.77
N SER A 67 7.71 -1.23 -2.88
CA SER A 67 6.62 -0.67 -3.69
C SER A 67 6.86 -0.96 -5.17
N ASN A 68 5.89 -1.60 -5.80
CA ASN A 68 5.91 -1.92 -7.22
C ASN A 68 4.92 -1.03 -7.99
N MET A 69 5.26 0.25 -8.11
CA MET A 69 4.40 1.25 -8.75
C MET A 69 4.19 0.94 -10.24
N ALA A 70 5.21 0.45 -10.94
CA ALA A 70 5.12 0.12 -12.36
C ALA A 70 4.08 -0.95 -12.67
N ALA A 71 3.88 -1.93 -11.77
CA ALA A 71 2.83 -2.92 -11.91
C ALA A 71 1.44 -2.43 -11.44
N GLY A 72 1.41 -1.41 -10.59
CA GLY A 72 0.17 -0.84 -10.04
C GLY A 72 -0.36 0.39 -10.79
N TYR A 73 0.40 0.97 -11.70
CA TYR A 73 0.04 2.17 -12.45
C TYR A 73 -0.79 1.84 -13.69
N SER A 74 -1.74 2.71 -14.02
CA SER A 74 -2.68 2.47 -15.14
C SER A 74 -2.03 2.50 -16.53
N ASN A 75 -0.88 3.17 -16.67
CA ASN A 75 -0.09 3.22 -17.89
C ASN A 75 1.40 3.04 -17.58
N PRO A 76 1.88 1.80 -17.42
CA PRO A 76 3.27 1.54 -17.02
C PRO A 76 4.30 2.01 -18.07
N ALA A 77 3.97 2.05 -19.33
CA ALA A 77 4.87 2.56 -20.37
C ALA A 77 5.10 4.06 -20.21
N GLN A 78 4.05 4.84 -20.01
CA GLN A 78 4.16 6.27 -19.74
C GLN A 78 4.90 6.54 -18.42
N LEU A 79 4.64 5.74 -17.39
CA LEU A 79 5.36 5.85 -16.12
C LEU A 79 6.88 5.67 -16.30
N ALA A 80 7.29 4.70 -17.12
CA ALA A 80 8.70 4.47 -17.39
C ALA A 80 9.34 5.66 -18.15
N GLU A 81 8.62 6.26 -19.10
CA GLU A 81 9.07 7.48 -19.79
C GLU A 81 9.16 8.68 -18.84
N ASP A 82 8.19 8.85 -17.95
CA ASP A 82 8.18 9.94 -16.98
C ASP A 82 9.32 9.79 -15.97
N PHE A 83 9.60 8.57 -15.48
CA PHE A 83 10.71 8.28 -14.57
C PHE A 83 12.09 8.35 -15.21
N ALA A 84 12.19 8.24 -16.54
CA ALA A 84 13.45 8.45 -17.25
C ALA A 84 13.97 9.90 -17.13
N ASN A 85 13.16 10.83 -16.64
CA ASN A 85 13.59 12.22 -16.37
C ASN A 85 14.18 12.42 -14.96
N LEU A 86 14.18 11.39 -14.12
CA LEU A 86 14.81 11.45 -12.80
C LEU A 86 16.34 11.48 -12.92
N ASP A 87 17.00 12.24 -12.05
CA ASP A 87 18.46 12.22 -11.94
C ASP A 87 18.94 10.96 -11.20
N LEU A 88 18.08 10.37 -10.34
CA LEU A 88 18.39 9.15 -9.59
C LEU A 88 17.10 8.42 -9.18
N MET A 89 17.04 7.13 -9.48
CA MET A 89 16.01 6.22 -8.98
C MET A 89 16.62 5.06 -8.21
N VAL A 90 16.28 4.93 -6.94
CA VAL A 90 16.75 3.85 -6.06
C VAL A 90 15.57 3.00 -5.62
N VAL A 91 15.70 1.69 -5.72
CA VAL A 91 14.68 0.74 -5.26
C VAL A 91 15.27 -0.22 -4.23
N VAL A 92 14.62 -0.34 -3.09
CA VAL A 92 14.87 -1.39 -2.08
C VAL A 92 13.74 -2.39 -2.16
N ASP A 93 14.03 -3.60 -2.57
CA ASP A 93 13.02 -4.65 -2.75
C ASP A 93 13.62 -6.05 -2.47
N VAL A 94 12.75 -7.00 -2.18
CA VAL A 94 13.10 -8.43 -1.98
C VAL A 94 13.17 -9.21 -3.29
N GLN A 95 12.74 -8.60 -4.40
CA GLN A 95 12.75 -9.20 -5.74
C GLN A 95 12.95 -8.12 -6.81
N MET A 96 13.39 -8.56 -8.01
CA MET A 96 13.45 -7.69 -9.18
C MET A 96 12.03 -7.46 -9.73
N SER A 97 11.32 -6.51 -9.10
CA SER A 97 10.01 -6.07 -9.55
C SER A 97 10.09 -5.19 -10.80
N GLU A 98 8.96 -4.94 -11.47
CA GLU A 98 8.88 -4.06 -12.64
C GLU A 98 9.40 -2.66 -12.32
N THR A 99 9.17 -2.16 -11.12
CA THR A 99 9.73 -0.88 -10.67
C THR A 99 11.24 -0.97 -10.44
N ALA A 100 11.72 -2.08 -9.88
CA ALA A 100 13.16 -2.30 -9.68
C ALA A 100 13.93 -2.40 -11.01
N MET A 101 13.28 -2.89 -12.07
CA MET A 101 13.88 -2.95 -13.42
C MET A 101 14.06 -1.57 -14.06
N LEU A 102 13.39 -0.52 -13.57
CA LEU A 102 13.55 0.86 -14.02
C LEU A 102 14.61 1.64 -13.23
N ALA A 103 15.10 1.10 -12.12
CA ALA A 103 15.97 1.80 -11.18
C ALA A 103 17.41 1.89 -11.68
N ASP A 104 18.10 3.00 -11.31
CA ASP A 104 19.55 3.14 -11.45
C ASP A 104 20.30 2.24 -10.46
N TYR A 105 19.76 2.10 -9.24
CA TYR A 105 20.31 1.25 -8.19
C TYR A 105 19.21 0.43 -7.52
N VAL A 106 19.47 -0.86 -7.38
CA VAL A 106 18.64 -1.76 -6.57
C VAL A 106 19.43 -2.20 -5.34
N LEU A 107 18.88 -1.94 -4.17
CA LEU A 107 19.43 -2.38 -2.90
C LEU A 107 18.64 -3.61 -2.43
N PRO A 108 19.22 -4.81 -2.52
CA PRO A 108 18.48 -6.04 -2.25
C PRO A 108 18.23 -6.20 -0.75
N GLU A 109 16.95 -6.26 -0.39
CA GLU A 109 16.50 -6.55 0.96
C GLU A 109 16.38 -8.06 1.18
N CYS A 110 16.67 -8.54 2.39
CA CYS A 110 16.40 -9.92 2.77
C CYS A 110 14.89 -10.14 2.99
N SER A 111 14.46 -11.41 2.96
CA SER A 111 13.06 -11.76 3.17
C SER A 111 12.60 -11.45 4.60
N TYR A 112 11.28 -11.38 4.80
CA TYR A 112 10.69 -11.10 6.11
C TYR A 112 11.02 -12.15 7.19
N LEU A 113 11.44 -13.35 6.81
CA LEU A 113 11.88 -14.39 7.74
C LEU A 113 13.34 -14.21 8.21
N GLU A 114 14.11 -13.41 7.48
CA GLU A 114 15.54 -13.20 7.68
C GLU A 114 15.85 -11.89 8.41
N ARG A 115 14.81 -11.13 8.79
CA ARG A 115 14.97 -9.83 9.46
C ARG A 115 14.09 -9.69 10.69
N ARG A 116 14.45 -8.74 11.54
CA ARG A 116 13.63 -8.30 12.67
C ARG A 116 12.70 -7.19 12.24
N GLU A 117 11.48 -7.21 12.78
CA GLU A 117 10.48 -6.18 12.54
C GLU A 117 10.18 -5.45 13.85
N LEU A 118 9.68 -4.23 13.74
CA LEU A 118 9.14 -3.53 14.90
C LEU A 118 7.84 -4.21 15.36
N PRO A 119 7.50 -4.11 16.66
CA PRO A 119 6.24 -4.62 17.18
C PRO A 119 5.05 -4.01 16.47
N GLU A 120 4.11 -4.82 16.04
CA GLU A 120 2.89 -4.39 15.39
C GLU A 120 1.75 -4.27 16.40
N PHE A 121 1.23 -3.05 16.57
CA PHE A 121 0.09 -2.74 17.43
C PHE A 121 -1.20 -2.87 16.63
N VAL A 122 -1.92 -3.97 16.83
CA VAL A 122 -3.11 -4.31 16.07
C VAL A 122 -4.37 -3.94 16.83
N GLY A 123 -5.21 -3.11 16.19
CA GLY A 123 -6.54 -2.80 16.69
C GLY A 123 -7.47 -4.02 16.57
N GLY A 124 -8.38 -4.18 17.53
CA GLY A 124 -9.31 -5.31 17.55
C GLY A 124 -10.35 -5.16 18.63
N ARG A 125 -11.23 -6.17 18.78
CA ARG A 125 -12.16 -6.21 19.95
C ARG A 125 -11.39 -6.22 21.26
N VAL A 126 -10.27 -6.89 21.29
CA VAL A 126 -9.21 -6.76 22.28
C VAL A 126 -7.97 -6.39 21.51
N PRO A 127 -7.40 -5.18 21.70
CA PRO A 127 -6.16 -4.80 21.05
C PRO A 127 -5.02 -5.72 21.45
N VAL A 128 -4.10 -5.94 20.54
CA VAL A 128 -2.91 -6.76 20.78
C VAL A 128 -1.67 -6.07 20.26
N VAL A 129 -0.52 -6.46 20.77
CA VAL A 129 0.77 -6.23 20.13
C VAL A 129 1.40 -7.58 19.81
N SER A 130 1.94 -7.70 18.61
CA SER A 130 2.59 -8.92 18.13
C SER A 130 3.97 -8.60 17.57
N LEU A 131 4.82 -9.61 17.51
CA LEU A 131 6.15 -9.51 16.96
C LEU A 131 6.36 -10.59 15.90
N ARG A 132 6.93 -10.18 14.80
CA ARG A 132 7.56 -11.08 13.83
C ARG A 132 9.06 -10.94 13.97
N ASP A 133 9.65 -11.88 14.72
CA ASP A 133 11.10 -11.90 14.91
C ASP A 133 11.80 -12.65 13.77
N GLN A 134 13.09 -12.46 13.63
CA GLN A 134 13.93 -13.20 12.69
C GLN A 134 13.93 -14.71 13.06
N VAL A 135 13.64 -15.57 12.09
CA VAL A 135 13.63 -17.03 12.26
C VAL A 135 14.68 -17.74 11.40
N LEU A 136 15.24 -17.08 10.42
CA LEU A 136 16.30 -17.56 9.55
C LEU A 136 17.48 -16.59 9.57
N GLU A 137 18.68 -17.10 9.45
CA GLU A 137 19.82 -16.26 9.11
C GLU A 137 19.71 -15.77 7.66
N VAL A 138 20.36 -14.63 7.35
CA VAL A 138 20.37 -14.08 6.01
C VAL A 138 21.02 -15.08 5.05
N ILE A 139 20.25 -15.56 4.08
CA ILE A 139 20.65 -16.64 3.16
C ILE A 139 21.56 -16.10 2.06
N HIS A 140 21.21 -14.93 1.51
CA HIS A 140 21.97 -14.34 0.41
C HIS A 140 22.95 -13.28 0.91
N PRO A 141 24.26 -13.44 0.69
CA PRO A 141 25.28 -12.54 1.28
C PRO A 141 25.19 -11.08 0.82
N ASN A 142 24.50 -10.82 -0.30
CA ASN A 142 24.33 -9.49 -0.84
C ASN A 142 23.04 -8.80 -0.36
N THR A 143 22.15 -9.52 0.35
CA THR A 143 20.94 -8.93 0.92
C THR A 143 21.18 -8.43 2.34
N ARG A 144 20.44 -7.43 2.76
CA ARG A 144 20.50 -6.89 4.12
C ARG A 144 19.11 -6.56 4.63
N PRO A 145 18.88 -6.61 5.94
CA PRO A 145 17.65 -6.07 6.54
C PRO A 145 17.50 -4.57 6.25
N ALA A 146 16.27 -4.10 6.14
CA ALA A 146 15.98 -2.69 5.84
C ALA A 146 16.60 -1.71 6.84
N ASP A 147 16.55 -2.02 8.12
CA ASP A 147 17.15 -1.19 9.18
C ASP A 147 18.66 -0.96 8.94
N VAL A 148 19.37 -2.02 8.51
CA VAL A 148 20.81 -1.92 8.17
C VAL A 148 21.01 -1.08 6.90
N ILE A 149 20.19 -1.29 5.86
CA ILE A 149 20.26 -0.51 4.62
C ILE A 149 20.06 0.98 4.93
N PHE A 150 18.97 1.32 5.63
CA PHE A 150 18.63 2.71 5.91
C PHE A 150 19.60 3.39 6.88
N THR A 151 20.11 2.68 7.90
CA THR A 151 21.11 3.23 8.82
C THR A 151 22.42 3.52 8.09
N GLN A 152 22.93 2.59 7.27
CA GLN A 152 24.13 2.80 6.48
C GLN A 152 23.96 3.94 5.46
N LEU A 153 22.78 4.05 4.83
CA LEU A 153 22.48 5.13 3.93
C LEU A 153 22.43 6.48 4.66
N ALA A 154 21.83 6.53 5.85
CA ALA A 154 21.78 7.73 6.68
C ALA A 154 23.19 8.19 7.10
N GLU A 155 24.06 7.26 7.47
CA GLU A 155 25.47 7.54 7.76
C GLU A 155 26.19 8.12 6.54
N ALA A 156 26.04 7.50 5.38
CA ALA A 156 26.63 7.95 4.13
C ALA A 156 26.14 9.35 3.70
N CYS A 157 24.88 9.66 3.99
CA CYS A 157 24.27 10.98 3.75
C CYS A 157 24.59 12.03 4.83
N GLY A 158 25.33 11.67 5.89
CA GLY A 158 25.70 12.59 6.98
C GLY A 158 24.54 12.91 7.94
N VAL A 159 23.53 12.05 8.00
CA VAL A 159 22.34 12.19 8.88
C VAL A 159 22.21 11.03 9.88
N GLY A 160 23.24 10.22 10.05
CA GLY A 160 23.28 9.08 10.97
C GLY A 160 22.98 9.43 12.43
N GLN A 161 23.17 10.69 12.85
CA GLN A 161 22.85 11.16 14.19
C GLN A 161 21.37 11.03 14.57
N TYR A 162 20.47 10.85 13.59
CA TYR A 162 19.05 10.62 13.84
C TYR A 162 18.69 9.13 14.06
N PHE A 163 19.65 8.23 13.87
CA PHE A 163 19.49 6.80 13.99
C PHE A 163 20.53 6.15 14.91
N PRO A 164 20.77 6.71 16.15
CA PRO A 164 21.78 6.20 17.08
C PRO A 164 21.33 4.96 17.86
N PHE A 165 20.35 4.22 17.37
CA PHE A 165 19.71 3.09 18.04
C PHE A 165 19.55 1.91 17.09
N THR A 166 19.42 0.72 17.65
CA THR A 166 19.08 -0.51 16.97
C THR A 166 17.57 -0.71 16.90
N VAL A 167 17.10 -1.58 16.00
CA VAL A 167 15.69 -2.00 15.93
C VAL A 167 15.21 -2.58 17.26
N ASP A 168 16.02 -3.38 17.95
CA ASP A 168 15.68 -3.98 19.24
C ASP A 168 15.52 -2.91 20.34
N GLU A 169 16.38 -1.90 20.38
CA GLU A 169 16.27 -0.79 21.35
C GLU A 169 15.02 0.04 21.10
N LEU A 170 14.68 0.31 19.83
CA LEU A 170 13.45 1.02 19.47
C LEU A 170 12.21 0.19 19.81
N ALA A 171 12.22 -1.11 19.48
CA ALA A 171 11.14 -2.04 19.78
C ALA A 171 10.89 -2.14 21.31
N ASP A 172 11.94 -2.30 22.09
CA ASP A 172 11.82 -2.38 23.56
C ASP A 172 11.31 -1.06 24.16
N ALA A 173 11.78 0.08 23.65
CA ALA A 173 11.29 1.38 24.09
C ALA A 173 9.79 1.58 23.78
N GLN A 174 9.33 1.20 22.60
CA GLN A 174 7.92 1.23 22.22
C GLN A 174 7.07 0.33 23.16
N LEU A 175 7.54 -0.88 23.44
CA LEU A 175 6.84 -1.84 24.30
C LEU A 175 6.80 -1.37 25.75
N ARG A 176 7.90 -0.81 26.29
CA ARG A 176 7.92 -0.26 27.64
C ARG A 176 6.95 0.91 27.82
N SER A 177 6.71 1.69 26.76
CA SER A 177 5.73 2.78 26.79
C SER A 177 4.29 2.31 27.01
N VAL A 178 4.02 1.03 26.77
CA VAL A 178 2.70 0.40 26.96
C VAL A 178 2.70 -0.66 28.09
N GLY A 179 3.78 -0.73 28.89
CA GLY A 179 3.85 -1.53 30.10
C GLY A 179 4.31 -2.98 29.90
N THR A 180 5.00 -3.28 28.80
CA THR A 180 5.61 -4.60 28.53
C THR A 180 7.06 -4.46 28.05
N SER A 181 7.69 -5.51 27.53
CA SER A 181 9.07 -5.50 27.04
C SER A 181 9.24 -6.39 25.81
N LEU A 182 10.34 -6.19 25.08
CA LEU A 182 10.68 -7.03 23.95
C LEU A 182 10.95 -8.47 24.34
N ASP A 183 11.62 -8.69 25.49
CA ASP A 183 11.88 -10.03 25.99
C ASP A 183 10.59 -10.78 26.33
N GLU A 184 9.61 -10.10 26.97
CA GLU A 184 8.31 -10.69 27.25
C GLU A 184 7.57 -11.02 25.96
N LEU A 185 7.53 -10.08 25.00
CA LEU A 185 6.85 -10.31 23.74
C LEU A 185 7.48 -11.46 22.93
N ARG A 186 8.82 -11.60 22.94
CA ARG A 186 9.52 -12.72 22.32
C ARG A 186 9.16 -14.08 22.93
N GLN A 187 8.89 -14.13 24.23
CA GLN A 187 8.49 -15.36 24.90
C GLN A 187 7.07 -15.80 24.54
N VAL A 188 6.14 -14.84 24.39
CA VAL A 188 4.72 -15.17 24.20
C VAL A 188 4.21 -14.94 22.78
N GLY A 189 4.97 -14.22 21.94
CA GLY A 189 4.63 -13.91 20.55
C GLY A 189 3.56 -12.83 20.38
N THR A 190 2.60 -12.75 21.29
CA THR A 190 1.50 -11.77 21.26
C THR A 190 1.05 -11.43 22.66
N ILE A 191 0.88 -10.14 22.94
CA ILE A 191 0.35 -9.62 24.21
C ILE A 191 -0.96 -8.91 23.94
N SER A 192 -1.99 -9.22 24.75
CA SER A 192 -3.33 -8.63 24.66
C SER A 192 -3.52 -7.55 25.71
N PHE A 193 -4.36 -6.56 25.40
CA PHE A 193 -4.74 -5.45 26.29
C PHE A 193 -6.25 -5.53 26.62
N PRO A 194 -6.67 -6.48 27.48
CA PRO A 194 -8.09 -6.71 27.79
C PRO A 194 -8.75 -5.50 28.49
N GLU A 195 -7.99 -4.68 29.22
CA GLU A 195 -8.48 -3.45 29.86
C GLU A 195 -8.90 -2.38 28.83
N LYS A 196 -8.44 -2.50 27.60
CA LYS A 196 -8.81 -1.64 26.46
C LYS A 196 -9.79 -2.32 25.49
N ALA A 197 -10.40 -3.43 25.92
CA ALA A 197 -11.35 -4.16 25.09
C ALA A 197 -12.53 -3.28 24.65
N TYR A 198 -13.03 -3.56 23.45
CA TYR A 198 -14.21 -2.90 22.91
C TYR A 198 -15.43 -3.10 23.81
N THR A 199 -16.06 -2.01 24.17
CA THR A 199 -17.33 -2.04 24.92
C THR A 199 -18.48 -1.86 23.93
N TYR A 200 -19.35 -2.87 23.85
CA TYR A 200 -20.51 -2.83 22.96
C TYR A 200 -21.42 -1.64 23.29
N GLY A 201 -21.89 -0.98 22.23
CA GLY A 201 -22.76 0.20 22.36
C GLY A 201 -22.05 1.51 22.72
N LYS A 202 -20.73 1.48 22.97
CA LYS A 202 -19.95 2.70 23.12
C LYS A 202 -19.84 3.39 21.75
N VAL A 203 -20.40 4.59 21.67
CA VAL A 203 -20.27 5.44 20.47
C VAL A 203 -18.95 6.20 20.60
N PRO A 204 -18.09 6.21 19.56
CA PRO A 204 -16.87 7.01 19.57
C PRO A 204 -17.20 8.49 19.58
N GLU A 205 -16.29 9.27 20.12
CA GLU A 205 -16.31 10.71 19.95
C GLU A 205 -15.89 11.04 18.50
N TRP A 206 -16.79 11.68 17.77
CA TRP A 206 -16.56 12.04 16.39
C TRP A 206 -15.73 13.32 16.30
N LYS A 207 -14.55 13.23 15.67
CA LYS A 207 -13.70 14.40 15.40
C LYS A 207 -14.19 15.18 14.18
N THR A 208 -15.44 15.61 14.22
CA THR A 208 -16.06 16.44 13.20
C THR A 208 -16.44 17.79 13.82
N PRO A 209 -16.64 18.86 13.06
CA PRO A 209 -17.03 20.17 13.59
C PRO A 209 -18.30 20.13 14.46
N THR A 210 -19.21 19.19 14.16
CA THR A 210 -20.50 19.05 14.88
C THR A 210 -20.45 18.00 16.00
N GLY A 211 -19.36 17.23 16.13
CA GLY A 211 -19.28 16.07 17.05
C GLY A 211 -20.22 14.91 16.66
N LYS A 212 -20.73 14.90 15.42
CA LYS A 212 -21.65 13.88 14.91
C LYS A 212 -21.16 13.34 13.57
N ILE A 213 -21.68 12.18 13.14
CA ILE A 213 -21.48 11.71 11.76
C ILE A 213 -22.08 12.73 10.80
N GLN A 214 -21.29 13.20 9.85
CA GLN A 214 -21.72 14.17 8.84
C GLN A 214 -22.14 13.43 7.57
N PHE A 215 -23.36 13.71 7.10
CA PHE A 215 -23.87 13.24 5.80
C PHE A 215 -23.74 14.32 4.71
N VAL A 216 -23.48 15.55 5.13
CA VAL A 216 -23.22 16.71 4.29
C VAL A 216 -21.79 17.15 4.52
N SER A 217 -21.03 17.34 3.46
CA SER A 217 -19.62 17.75 3.51
C SER A 217 -19.49 19.21 3.09
N GLU A 218 -19.29 20.10 4.04
CA GLU A 218 -19.00 21.53 3.78
C GLU A 218 -17.68 21.69 2.98
N ALA A 219 -16.72 20.77 3.18
CA ALA A 219 -15.46 20.78 2.43
C ALA A 219 -15.68 20.48 0.94
N CYS A 220 -16.58 19.55 0.60
CA CYS A 220 -16.95 19.29 -0.79
C CYS A 220 -17.63 20.52 -1.42
N GLU A 221 -18.55 21.13 -0.70
CA GLU A 221 -19.24 22.34 -1.16
C GLU A 221 -18.25 23.51 -1.38
N ALA A 222 -17.32 23.72 -0.45
CA ALA A 222 -16.28 24.73 -0.59
C ALA A 222 -15.33 24.47 -1.78
N ALA A 223 -15.14 23.20 -2.16
CA ALA A 223 -14.39 22.79 -3.35
C ALA A 223 -15.23 22.81 -4.64
N GLY A 224 -16.47 23.29 -4.61
CA GLY A 224 -17.35 23.35 -5.78
C GLY A 224 -17.99 22.01 -6.18
N LEU A 225 -17.94 21.02 -5.29
CA LEU A 225 -18.55 19.70 -5.48
C LEU A 225 -19.89 19.61 -4.76
N SER A 226 -20.68 18.59 -5.06
CA SER A 226 -21.91 18.33 -4.30
C SER A 226 -21.57 18.01 -2.85
N ALA A 227 -22.26 18.66 -1.91
CA ALA A 227 -22.11 18.41 -0.48
C ALA A 227 -22.58 17.00 -0.06
N CYS A 228 -23.46 16.38 -0.84
CA CYS A 228 -23.93 15.00 -0.65
C CYS A 228 -23.46 14.13 -1.82
N PRO A 229 -23.30 12.80 -1.61
CA PRO A 229 -23.05 11.88 -2.70
C PRO A 229 -24.17 11.96 -3.75
N VAL A 230 -23.79 12.17 -5.00
CA VAL A 230 -24.69 12.20 -6.16
C VAL A 230 -24.13 11.26 -7.23
N TRP A 231 -25.04 10.73 -8.06
CA TRP A 231 -24.60 10.00 -9.24
C TRP A 231 -23.93 10.97 -10.22
N VAL A 232 -22.72 10.59 -10.65
CA VAL A 232 -21.99 11.27 -11.73
C VAL A 232 -21.82 10.27 -12.84
N GLU A 233 -22.32 10.61 -14.03
CA GLU A 233 -22.16 9.74 -15.19
C GLU A 233 -20.70 9.63 -15.58
N PRO A 234 -20.19 8.43 -15.88
CA PRO A 234 -18.81 8.28 -16.36
C PRO A 234 -18.59 9.05 -17.65
N GLN A 235 -17.42 9.66 -17.79
CA GLN A 235 -17.08 10.46 -18.99
C GLN A 235 -17.10 9.65 -20.27
N VAL A 236 -16.79 8.36 -20.19
CA VAL A 236 -16.82 7.43 -21.31
C VAL A 236 -17.73 6.26 -20.97
N MET A 237 -18.78 6.08 -21.76
CA MET A 237 -19.67 4.94 -21.67
C MET A 237 -19.35 3.95 -22.79
N PRO A 238 -19.12 2.68 -22.49
CA PRO A 238 -18.87 1.68 -23.51
C PRO A 238 -20.11 1.43 -24.37
N ASN A 239 -19.91 1.14 -25.63
CA ASN A 239 -20.96 0.74 -26.54
C ASN A 239 -20.94 -0.80 -26.71
N GLU A 240 -21.74 -1.49 -25.91
CA GLU A 240 -21.80 -2.96 -25.90
C GLU A 240 -22.27 -3.56 -27.23
N THR A 241 -22.96 -2.78 -28.08
CA THR A 241 -23.42 -3.27 -29.39
C THR A 241 -22.28 -3.49 -30.39
N VAL A 242 -21.15 -2.80 -30.17
CA VAL A 242 -19.93 -2.96 -30.99
C VAL A 242 -18.81 -3.68 -30.24
N GLY A 243 -19.14 -4.30 -29.09
CA GLY A 243 -18.16 -5.08 -28.31
C GLY A 243 -17.29 -4.24 -27.37
N GLU A 244 -17.69 -3.01 -27.04
CA GLU A 244 -17.03 -2.21 -26.02
C GLU A 244 -17.61 -2.52 -24.65
N PHE A 245 -16.76 -2.77 -23.69
CA PHE A 245 -17.14 -3.10 -22.32
C PHE A 245 -16.34 -2.33 -21.30
N ARG A 246 -16.93 -2.13 -20.12
CA ARG A 246 -16.18 -1.63 -18.96
C ARG A 246 -15.44 -2.79 -18.32
N LEU A 247 -14.12 -2.71 -18.26
CA LEU A 247 -13.31 -3.64 -17.50
C LEU A 247 -13.45 -3.35 -16.00
N ILE A 248 -13.84 -4.36 -15.23
CA ILE A 248 -13.88 -4.30 -13.77
C ILE A 248 -12.77 -5.20 -13.26
N GLY A 249 -11.79 -4.60 -12.61
CA GLY A 249 -10.71 -5.32 -11.92
C GLY A 249 -10.99 -5.46 -10.43
N GLY A 250 -10.44 -6.49 -9.82
CA GLY A 250 -10.59 -6.71 -8.39
C GLY A 250 -9.46 -7.57 -7.82
N LYS A 251 -9.29 -7.48 -6.50
CA LYS A 251 -8.31 -8.27 -5.77
C LYS A 251 -8.77 -9.73 -5.67
N GLN A 252 -7.89 -10.65 -5.99
CA GLN A 252 -8.12 -12.08 -5.77
C GLN A 252 -7.70 -12.48 -4.36
N ALA A 253 -8.46 -13.38 -3.72
CA ALA A 253 -8.17 -13.83 -2.36
C ALA A 253 -6.87 -14.66 -2.25
N ILE A 254 -6.39 -15.20 -3.37
CA ILE A 254 -5.22 -16.09 -3.43
C ILE A 254 -3.91 -15.30 -3.49
N HIS A 255 -3.96 -14.11 -4.12
CA HIS A 255 -2.75 -13.32 -4.37
C HIS A 255 -2.59 -12.15 -3.41
N THR A 256 -1.34 -11.87 -3.03
CA THR A 256 -0.95 -10.74 -2.19
C THR A 256 -0.32 -9.66 -3.07
N HIS A 257 -1.10 -8.66 -3.42
CA HIS A 257 -0.68 -7.56 -4.30
C HIS A 257 -0.03 -8.08 -5.60
N THR A 258 1.11 -7.51 -6.00
CA THR A 258 1.86 -7.93 -7.19
C THR A 258 2.94 -8.99 -6.89
N GLN A 259 3.14 -9.37 -5.62
CA GLN A 259 4.29 -10.15 -5.16
C GLN A 259 4.18 -11.65 -5.44
N THR A 260 2.98 -12.18 -5.62
CA THR A 260 2.76 -13.62 -5.71
C THR A 260 2.36 -14.12 -7.09
N ALA A 261 2.36 -13.24 -8.10
CA ALA A 261 2.03 -13.62 -9.48
C ALA A 261 3.06 -14.57 -10.12
N ASN A 262 4.27 -14.67 -9.55
CA ASN A 262 5.33 -15.59 -9.95
C ASN A 262 5.44 -16.84 -9.06
N CYS A 263 4.52 -17.01 -8.12
CA CYS A 263 4.46 -18.20 -7.24
C CYS A 263 3.67 -19.32 -7.94
N GLU A 264 4.34 -20.31 -8.50
CA GLU A 264 3.72 -21.40 -9.27
C GLU A 264 2.56 -22.09 -8.54
N PRO A 265 2.68 -22.49 -7.25
CA PRO A 265 1.56 -23.13 -6.55
C PRO A 265 0.30 -22.25 -6.46
N LEU A 266 0.47 -20.94 -6.30
CA LEU A 266 -0.65 -20.00 -6.27
C LEU A 266 -1.23 -19.76 -7.67
N MET A 267 -0.37 -19.70 -8.69
CA MET A 267 -0.82 -19.60 -10.07
C MET A 267 -1.56 -20.84 -10.55
N ASP A 268 -1.21 -22.03 -10.09
CA ASP A 268 -1.95 -23.27 -10.39
C ASP A 268 -3.37 -23.23 -9.80
N ILE A 269 -3.51 -22.74 -8.58
CA ILE A 269 -4.83 -22.49 -7.97
C ILE A 269 -5.60 -21.47 -8.81
N THR A 270 -4.97 -20.35 -9.15
CA THR A 270 -5.55 -19.28 -10.00
C THR A 270 -6.11 -19.85 -11.31
N LYS A 271 -5.31 -20.65 -12.02
CA LYS A 271 -5.72 -21.31 -13.27
C LYS A 271 -6.86 -22.31 -13.07
N SER A 272 -6.82 -23.07 -11.98
CA SER A 272 -7.87 -24.08 -11.70
C SER A 272 -9.25 -23.45 -11.50
N TYR A 273 -9.31 -22.23 -10.99
CA TYR A 273 -10.55 -21.46 -10.84
C TYR A 273 -10.83 -20.51 -12.03
N GLY A 274 -9.96 -20.46 -13.04
CA GLY A 274 -10.07 -19.53 -14.19
C GLY A 274 -10.02 -18.06 -13.79
N LEU A 275 -9.22 -17.73 -12.75
CA LEU A 275 -9.05 -16.36 -12.27
C LEU A 275 -7.98 -15.58 -13.08
N ASP A 276 -7.28 -16.28 -13.96
CA ASP A 276 -6.33 -15.74 -14.95
C ASP A 276 -7.03 -15.39 -16.27
N ARG A 277 -8.36 -15.41 -16.30
CA ARG A 277 -9.19 -15.17 -17.49
C ARG A 277 -10.05 -13.93 -17.33
N ILE A 278 -10.46 -13.34 -18.45
CA ILE A 278 -11.53 -12.35 -18.42
C ILE A 278 -12.88 -13.04 -18.29
N TRP A 279 -13.69 -12.59 -17.35
CA TRP A 279 -15.03 -13.14 -17.13
C TRP A 279 -16.06 -12.34 -17.91
N ILE A 280 -16.91 -13.03 -18.64
CA ILE A 280 -17.97 -12.44 -19.44
C ILE A 280 -19.31 -13.14 -19.15
N ASN A 281 -20.38 -12.36 -19.11
CA ASN A 281 -21.73 -12.88 -18.95
C ASN A 281 -22.11 -13.82 -20.10
N ALA A 282 -22.81 -14.94 -19.78
CA ALA A 282 -23.16 -16.00 -20.75
C ALA A 282 -23.97 -15.49 -21.95
N GLU A 283 -24.97 -14.62 -21.73
CA GLU A 283 -25.81 -14.09 -22.82
C GLU A 283 -24.97 -13.14 -23.73
N VAL A 284 -24.04 -12.40 -23.15
CA VAL A 284 -23.14 -11.53 -23.91
C VAL A 284 -22.17 -12.38 -24.74
N ALA A 285 -21.61 -13.43 -24.14
CA ALA A 285 -20.72 -14.37 -24.83
C ALA A 285 -21.41 -15.03 -26.03
N GLU A 286 -22.64 -15.53 -25.82
CA GLU A 286 -23.43 -16.11 -26.89
C GLU A 286 -23.68 -15.10 -28.05
N ARG A 287 -24.07 -13.88 -27.72
CA ARG A 287 -24.28 -12.81 -28.70
C ARG A 287 -23.03 -12.49 -29.53
N LEU A 288 -21.85 -12.58 -28.93
CA LEU A 288 -20.59 -12.32 -29.56
C LEU A 288 -19.96 -13.56 -30.22
N GLY A 289 -20.56 -14.73 -30.07
CA GLY A 289 -20.04 -15.99 -30.58
C GLY A 289 -18.78 -16.46 -29.87
N ILE A 290 -18.64 -16.14 -28.58
CA ILE A 290 -17.49 -16.47 -27.72
C ILE A 290 -17.85 -17.66 -26.84
N ALA A 291 -16.99 -18.69 -26.83
CA ALA A 291 -17.14 -19.86 -25.95
C ALA A 291 -16.21 -19.80 -24.74
N ASP A 292 -16.52 -20.59 -23.71
CA ASP A 292 -15.65 -20.72 -22.54
C ASP A 292 -14.28 -21.30 -22.95
N GLY A 293 -13.21 -20.64 -22.55
CA GLY A 293 -11.83 -21.02 -22.88
C GLY A 293 -11.29 -20.44 -24.18
N ASP A 294 -12.11 -19.76 -24.98
CA ASP A 294 -11.63 -19.05 -26.16
C ASP A 294 -10.58 -18.00 -25.79
N GLU A 295 -9.70 -17.73 -26.73
CA GLU A 295 -8.76 -16.60 -26.66
C GLU A 295 -9.31 -15.43 -27.45
N VAL A 296 -9.40 -14.27 -26.81
CA VAL A 296 -9.83 -13.01 -27.44
C VAL A 296 -8.76 -11.96 -27.30
N VAL A 297 -8.77 -10.95 -28.15
CA VAL A 297 -7.91 -9.78 -28.01
C VAL A 297 -8.66 -8.71 -27.23
N LEU A 298 -8.19 -8.39 -26.05
CA LEU A 298 -8.64 -7.25 -25.26
C LEU A 298 -7.81 -6.03 -25.63
N SER A 299 -8.46 -4.94 -26.04
CA SER A 299 -7.78 -3.71 -26.42
C SER A 299 -8.39 -2.47 -25.79
N ASN A 300 -7.57 -1.45 -25.62
CA ASN A 300 -7.99 -0.10 -25.28
C ASN A 300 -7.14 0.91 -26.06
N THR A 301 -7.24 2.20 -25.75
CA THR A 301 -6.47 3.25 -26.43
C THR A 301 -4.96 3.19 -26.16
N MET A 302 -4.50 2.41 -25.19
CA MET A 302 -3.10 2.36 -24.77
C MET A 302 -2.41 1.03 -25.11
N ALA A 303 -3.15 -0.07 -25.11
CA ALA A 303 -2.59 -1.41 -25.30
C ALA A 303 -3.64 -2.40 -25.81
N GLU A 304 -3.14 -3.50 -26.40
CA GLU A 304 -3.94 -4.68 -26.72
C GLU A 304 -3.17 -5.96 -26.38
N GLY A 305 -3.88 -7.04 -26.14
CA GLY A 305 -3.26 -8.34 -25.89
C GLY A 305 -4.27 -9.49 -25.84
N PRO A 306 -3.78 -10.73 -26.06
CA PRO A 306 -4.61 -11.91 -25.96
C PRO A 306 -4.95 -12.24 -24.50
N ILE A 307 -6.18 -12.67 -24.27
CA ILE A 307 -6.62 -13.16 -22.96
C ILE A 307 -7.65 -14.26 -23.16
N LYS A 308 -7.59 -15.29 -22.31
CA LYS A 308 -8.60 -16.34 -22.28
C LYS A 308 -9.87 -15.87 -21.62
N VAL A 309 -10.99 -16.38 -22.12
CA VAL A 309 -12.32 -16.07 -21.62
C VAL A 309 -12.82 -17.13 -20.66
N LYS A 310 -13.53 -16.71 -19.63
CA LYS A 310 -14.40 -17.55 -18.80
C LYS A 310 -15.81 -17.03 -18.91
N VAL A 311 -16.68 -17.88 -19.45
CA VAL A 311 -18.11 -17.59 -19.52
C VAL A 311 -18.78 -17.94 -18.18
N THR A 312 -19.55 -17.00 -17.62
CA THR A 312 -20.11 -17.16 -16.27
C THR A 312 -21.50 -16.51 -16.13
#